data_e37057591f00255813f41bc6786618f4
#
_entry.id   e37057591f00255813f41bc6786618f4
#
_cell.length_a   1.000
_cell.length_b   1.000
_cell.length_c   1.000
_cell.angle_alpha   90.00
_cell.angle_beta   90.00
_cell.angle_gamma   90.00
#
_symmetry.space_group_name_H-M   'P 1'
#
loop_
_entity.id
_entity.type
_entity.pdbx_description
1 polymer ?
#
loop_
_entity_poly.entity_id
_entity_poly.type
_entity_poly.pdbx_seq_one_letter_code
_entity_poly.pdbx_strand_id
1 'polypeptide(L)'
;ITPEEIDIAISDSRGLFYAAQTLQQLAQTDGQGNTTLPLGVIKDYPDVAYRGTVEGFYGDPWSHTDRIEQLRFYGKMKMNTYIYGPKDDPYHSSPNWRKPYPEKEAAQIKDLVKEAAANKVDFVWAIHPGLDIKWTDEDRMNVLNKFGMMYDLGVRSFAVFFDDISGEGAKADKQADLLNFLQKEFIEKKEGVSPLIMCPTEYNRAWAGSDYLDVLGRTLDPAIHVMWTGNSVIHDITLEGQEWVNKRIQRPSYVWWNFPVSDYCRDHLLMGPSYGLDPNAAHAMSGFVANPMERAEASKVALYGVADYA
;
A
#
# COMPACT_ATOMS: atom_id res chain seq x y z
N ILE A 1 -4.35 -17.60 27.65
CA ILE A 1 -3.18 -18.42 28.01
C ILE A 1 -3.28 -18.74 29.49
N THR A 2 -3.39 -20.01 29.79
CA THR A 2 -3.35 -20.56 31.17
C THR A 2 -2.13 -21.49 31.30
N PRO A 3 -1.84 -22.04 32.50
CA PRO A 3 -0.77 -23.03 32.65
C PRO A 3 -1.00 -24.34 31.87
N GLU A 4 -2.25 -24.65 31.56
CA GLU A 4 -2.65 -25.91 30.93
C GLU A 4 -2.89 -25.81 29.43
N GLU A 5 -3.31 -24.62 28.92
CA GLU A 5 -3.74 -24.49 27.54
C GLU A 5 -3.56 -23.08 26.96
N ILE A 6 -3.50 -23.01 25.64
CA ILE A 6 -3.59 -21.80 24.83
C ILE A 6 -4.87 -21.88 24.01
N ASP A 7 -5.86 -21.09 24.35
CA ASP A 7 -7.10 -20.96 23.57
C ASP A 7 -7.02 -19.75 22.65
N ILE A 8 -7.37 -19.91 21.36
CA ILE A 8 -7.26 -18.87 20.33
C ILE A 8 -8.60 -18.73 19.62
N ALA A 9 -9.29 -17.61 19.85
CA ALA A 9 -10.48 -17.24 19.08
C ALA A 9 -10.09 -16.30 17.95
N ILE A 10 -10.55 -16.59 16.74
CA ILE A 10 -10.24 -15.84 15.52
C ILE A 10 -11.51 -15.49 14.75
N SER A 11 -11.49 -14.38 14.01
CA SER A 11 -12.57 -13.97 13.10
C SER A 11 -12.44 -14.59 11.71
N ASP A 12 -11.18 -14.84 11.27
CA ASP A 12 -10.87 -15.38 9.94
C ASP A 12 -9.52 -16.10 9.91
N SER A 13 -9.15 -16.66 8.76
CA SER A 13 -7.89 -17.40 8.58
C SER A 13 -6.62 -16.54 8.72
N ARG A 14 -6.68 -15.23 8.47
CA ARG A 14 -5.55 -14.30 8.73
C ARG A 14 -5.36 -14.12 10.23
N GLY A 15 -6.47 -14.08 11.00
CA GLY A 15 -6.43 -14.00 12.46
C GLY A 15 -5.60 -15.11 13.11
N LEU A 16 -5.65 -16.34 12.59
CA LEU A 16 -4.80 -17.44 13.08
C LEU A 16 -3.30 -17.17 12.84
N PHE A 17 -2.96 -16.68 11.66
CA PHE A 17 -1.57 -16.31 11.35
C PHE A 17 -1.07 -15.20 12.28
N TYR A 18 -1.89 -14.17 12.52
CA TYR A 18 -1.53 -13.05 13.41
C TYR A 18 -1.46 -13.46 14.87
N ALA A 19 -2.32 -14.36 15.34
CA ALA A 19 -2.22 -14.93 16.67
C ALA A 19 -0.91 -15.69 16.89
N ALA A 20 -0.44 -16.43 15.87
CA ALA A 20 0.87 -17.09 15.92
C ALA A 20 2.01 -16.05 16.01
N GLN A 21 1.93 -14.91 15.30
CA GLN A 21 2.93 -13.85 15.44
C GLN A 21 2.89 -13.23 16.85
N THR A 22 1.70 -13.01 17.43
CA THR A 22 1.57 -12.56 18.82
C THR A 22 2.23 -13.51 19.80
N LEU A 23 1.99 -14.80 19.69
CA LEU A 23 2.63 -15.79 20.56
C LEU A 23 4.15 -15.80 20.43
N GLN A 24 4.67 -15.66 19.18
CA GLN A 24 6.12 -15.56 18.95
C GLN A 24 6.72 -14.30 19.58
N GLN A 25 6.04 -13.16 19.53
CA GLN A 25 6.48 -11.91 20.11
C GLN A 25 6.47 -11.95 21.66
N LEU A 26 5.53 -12.68 22.24
CA LEU A 26 5.41 -12.85 23.69
C LEU A 26 6.35 -13.89 24.28
N ALA A 27 6.84 -14.80 23.46
CA ALA A 27 7.72 -15.87 23.89
C ALA A 27 9.05 -15.33 24.42
N GLN A 28 9.40 -15.73 25.65
CA GLN A 28 10.66 -15.40 26.29
C GLN A 28 11.51 -16.65 26.44
N THR A 29 12.73 -16.64 25.90
CA THR A 29 13.67 -17.74 26.00
C THR A 29 14.79 -17.37 26.97
N ASP A 30 14.99 -18.16 27.99
CA ASP A 30 16.06 -17.99 28.96
C ASP A 30 17.43 -18.44 28.41
N GLY A 31 18.50 -18.17 29.17
CA GLY A 31 19.86 -18.56 28.82
C GLY A 31 20.11 -20.08 28.77
N GLN A 32 19.14 -20.89 29.18
CA GLN A 32 19.18 -22.36 29.15
C GLN A 32 18.36 -22.93 27.98
N GLY A 33 17.70 -22.07 27.21
CA GLY A 33 16.86 -22.47 26.06
C GLY A 33 15.42 -22.84 26.41
N ASN A 34 14.97 -22.61 27.65
CA ASN A 34 13.57 -22.80 28.02
C ASN A 34 12.74 -21.61 27.53
N THR A 35 11.65 -21.88 26.81
CA THR A 35 10.75 -20.87 26.31
C THR A 35 9.47 -20.83 27.17
N THR A 36 9.09 -19.64 27.62
CA THR A 36 7.90 -19.36 28.43
C THR A 36 7.01 -18.32 27.76
N LEU A 37 5.72 -18.40 28.04
CA LEU A 37 4.71 -17.40 27.66
C LEU A 37 4.11 -16.79 28.90
N PRO A 38 3.80 -15.48 28.90
CA PRO A 38 3.07 -14.86 29.99
C PRO A 38 1.64 -15.39 30.03
N LEU A 39 1.11 -15.61 31.25
CA LEU A 39 -0.30 -15.98 31.44
C LEU A 39 -1.19 -14.73 31.29
N GLY A 40 -2.36 -14.90 30.69
CA GLY A 40 -3.32 -13.82 30.58
C GLY A 40 -4.21 -13.90 29.35
N VAL A 41 -4.95 -12.82 29.12
CA VAL A 41 -5.84 -12.63 27.97
C VAL A 41 -5.26 -11.54 27.08
N ILE A 42 -5.14 -11.82 25.79
CA ILE A 42 -4.71 -10.86 24.78
C ILE A 42 -5.88 -10.64 23.83
N LYS A 43 -6.22 -9.38 23.61
CA LYS A 43 -7.20 -8.96 22.60
C LYS A 43 -6.45 -8.07 21.60
N ASP A 44 -6.40 -8.53 20.35
CA ASP A 44 -5.61 -7.91 19.29
C ASP A 44 -6.47 -7.76 18.02
N TYR A 45 -6.49 -6.57 17.43
CA TYR A 45 -7.19 -6.23 16.20
C TYR A 45 -6.57 -5.00 15.55
N PRO A 46 -6.61 -4.86 14.22
CA PRO A 46 -6.09 -3.67 13.56
C PRO A 46 -7.06 -2.50 13.69
N ASP A 47 -6.52 -1.28 13.81
CA ASP A 47 -7.30 -0.05 13.74
C ASP A 47 -7.54 0.40 12.30
N VAL A 48 -6.67 -0.03 11.36
CA VAL A 48 -6.78 0.25 9.93
C VAL A 48 -6.82 -1.05 9.12
N ALA A 49 -7.80 -1.16 8.23
CA ALA A 49 -8.06 -2.38 7.47
C ALA A 49 -6.89 -2.77 6.54
N TYR A 50 -6.36 -1.82 5.76
CA TYR A 50 -5.19 -1.99 4.90
C TYR A 50 -4.01 -1.24 5.50
N ARG A 51 -2.92 -1.93 5.81
CA ARG A 51 -1.77 -1.38 6.51
C ARG A 51 -0.46 -2.00 6.04
N GLY A 52 0.55 -1.17 5.78
CA GLY A 52 1.82 -1.67 5.24
C GLY A 52 2.67 -0.59 4.59
N THR A 53 3.16 -0.87 3.40
CA THR A 53 4.08 0.02 2.70
C THR A 53 3.74 0.20 1.22
N VAL A 54 4.21 1.30 0.66
CA VAL A 54 4.26 1.56 -0.77
C VAL A 54 5.72 1.80 -1.19
N GLU A 55 6.27 0.95 -2.06
CA GLU A 55 7.58 1.19 -2.67
C GLU A 55 7.42 2.24 -3.76
N GLY A 56 7.45 3.52 -3.36
CA GLY A 56 7.19 4.68 -4.21
C GLY A 56 8.26 5.76 -4.13
N PHE A 57 9.37 5.51 -3.45
CA PHE A 57 10.50 6.43 -3.31
C PHE A 57 11.29 6.59 -4.61
N TYR A 58 11.98 7.72 -4.73
CA TYR A 58 12.98 7.97 -5.75
C TYR A 58 14.36 7.52 -5.26
N GLY A 59 15.17 6.95 -6.15
CA GLY A 59 16.52 6.45 -5.84
C GLY A 59 16.74 5.04 -6.38
N ASP A 60 17.68 4.31 -5.79
CA ASP A 60 17.94 2.93 -6.14
C ASP A 60 16.80 2.04 -5.64
N PRO A 61 16.13 1.26 -6.52
CA PRO A 61 15.03 0.41 -6.12
C PRO A 61 15.51 -0.73 -5.23
N TRP A 62 14.62 -1.29 -4.47
CA TRP A 62 14.93 -2.48 -3.69
C TRP A 62 15.27 -3.66 -4.60
N SER A 63 16.26 -4.43 -4.20
CA SER A 63 16.56 -5.69 -4.86
C SER A 63 15.41 -6.70 -4.65
N HIS A 64 15.35 -7.72 -5.48
CA HIS A 64 14.39 -8.81 -5.31
C HIS A 64 14.50 -9.47 -3.91
N THR A 65 15.73 -9.65 -3.43
CA THR A 65 15.98 -10.19 -2.08
C THR A 65 15.46 -9.26 -0.98
N ASP A 66 15.70 -7.97 -1.10
CA ASP A 66 15.20 -6.99 -0.14
C ASP A 66 13.66 -7.02 -0.06
N ARG A 67 12.97 -7.09 -1.21
CA ARG A 67 11.50 -7.21 -1.26
C ARG A 67 10.99 -8.47 -0.57
N ILE A 68 11.65 -9.61 -0.78
CA ILE A 68 11.32 -10.87 -0.08
C ILE A 68 11.46 -10.70 1.44
N GLU A 69 12.58 -10.14 1.90
CA GLU A 69 12.82 -9.91 3.33
C GLU A 69 11.85 -8.89 3.94
N GLN A 70 11.44 -7.87 3.18
CA GLN A 70 10.39 -6.93 3.60
C GLN A 70 9.04 -7.64 3.76
N LEU A 71 8.63 -8.47 2.82
CA LEU A 71 7.36 -9.22 2.90
C LEU A 71 7.33 -10.14 4.14
N ARG A 72 8.43 -10.80 4.47
CA ARG A 72 8.58 -11.60 5.69
C ARG A 72 8.48 -10.75 6.95
N PHE A 73 9.11 -9.58 6.94
CA PHE A 73 9.02 -8.62 8.04
C PHE A 73 7.58 -8.11 8.21
N TYR A 74 6.88 -7.77 7.13
CA TYR A 74 5.48 -7.32 7.19
C TYR A 74 4.57 -8.38 7.82
N GLY A 75 4.71 -9.63 7.43
CA GLY A 75 3.96 -10.72 8.06
C GLY A 75 4.18 -10.81 9.57
N LYS A 76 5.45 -10.73 10.02
CA LYS A 76 5.79 -10.73 11.45
C LYS A 76 5.20 -9.55 12.22
N MET A 77 5.11 -8.38 11.58
CA MET A 77 4.56 -7.15 12.16
C MET A 77 3.05 -7.01 11.92
N LYS A 78 2.39 -8.03 11.37
CA LYS A 78 0.95 -8.06 11.06
C LYS A 78 0.49 -6.98 10.07
N MET A 79 1.41 -6.43 9.28
CA MET A 79 1.07 -5.64 8.11
C MET A 79 0.52 -6.55 7.02
N ASN A 80 -0.47 -6.07 6.27
CA ASN A 80 -1.16 -6.87 5.26
C ASN A 80 -1.09 -6.31 3.83
N THR A 81 -0.34 -5.24 3.61
CA THR A 81 -0.32 -4.54 2.31
C THR A 81 1.11 -4.19 1.90
N TYR A 82 1.48 -4.55 0.69
CA TYR A 82 2.69 -4.05 0.02
C TYR A 82 2.32 -3.59 -1.38
N ILE A 83 2.48 -2.29 -1.64
CA ILE A 83 2.22 -1.70 -2.96
C ILE A 83 3.53 -1.60 -3.73
N TYR A 84 3.62 -2.32 -4.84
CA TYR A 84 4.73 -2.33 -5.77
C TYR A 84 4.56 -1.21 -6.80
N GLY A 85 5.32 -0.13 -6.67
CA GLY A 85 5.29 1.02 -7.58
C GLY A 85 6.67 1.69 -7.70
N PRO A 86 7.79 0.91 -7.91
CA PRO A 86 9.13 1.49 -7.95
C PRO A 86 9.29 2.43 -9.15
N LYS A 87 9.81 3.63 -8.89
CA LYS A 87 9.88 4.73 -9.86
C LYS A 87 10.74 4.44 -11.09
N ASP A 88 11.64 3.47 -11.02
CA ASP A 88 12.54 3.07 -12.12
C ASP A 88 12.07 1.85 -12.91
N ASP A 89 10.94 1.23 -12.54
CA ASP A 89 10.38 0.12 -13.31
C ASP A 89 9.69 0.63 -14.59
N PRO A 90 10.30 0.44 -15.78
CA PRO A 90 9.75 0.95 -17.03
C PRO A 90 8.51 0.18 -17.51
N TYR A 91 8.17 -0.95 -16.87
CA TYR A 91 7.00 -1.77 -17.21
C TYR A 91 5.81 -1.50 -16.31
N HIS A 92 6.03 -0.88 -15.17
CA HIS A 92 5.01 -0.28 -14.32
C HIS A 92 4.64 1.12 -14.81
N SER A 93 5.60 1.85 -15.39
CA SER A 93 5.46 3.24 -15.85
C SER A 93 5.89 3.40 -17.32
N SER A 94 6.02 4.66 -17.78
CA SER A 94 6.60 5.00 -19.08
C SER A 94 8.07 4.53 -19.14
N PRO A 95 8.55 4.05 -20.30
CA PRO A 95 7.83 4.02 -21.58
C PRO A 95 7.13 2.69 -21.90
N ASN A 96 7.23 1.67 -21.05
CA ASN A 96 6.85 0.30 -21.41
C ASN A 96 5.62 -0.24 -20.66
N TRP A 97 4.84 0.58 -19.97
CA TRP A 97 3.67 0.10 -19.23
C TRP A 97 2.63 -0.64 -20.12
N ARG A 98 2.64 -0.36 -21.43
CA ARG A 98 1.79 -1.05 -22.43
C ARG A 98 2.30 -2.46 -22.78
N LYS A 99 3.55 -2.80 -22.45
CA LYS A 99 4.20 -4.06 -22.84
C LYS A 99 4.14 -5.08 -21.70
N PRO A 100 4.18 -6.39 -22.00
CA PRO A 100 4.40 -7.41 -20.98
C PRO A 100 5.77 -7.22 -20.32
N TYR A 101 5.90 -7.69 -19.09
CA TYR A 101 7.22 -7.82 -18.47
C TYR A 101 8.07 -8.85 -19.22
N PRO A 102 9.39 -8.65 -19.32
CA PRO A 102 10.29 -9.71 -19.75
C PRO A 102 10.20 -10.92 -18.80
N GLU A 103 10.59 -12.08 -19.31
CA GLU A 103 10.40 -13.36 -18.60
C GLU A 103 11.01 -13.38 -17.17
N LYS A 104 12.22 -12.82 -17.04
CA LYS A 104 12.92 -12.78 -15.75
C LYS A 104 12.17 -11.93 -14.71
N GLU A 105 11.76 -10.72 -15.09
CA GLU A 105 11.04 -9.78 -14.23
C GLU A 105 9.63 -10.30 -13.91
N ALA A 106 8.97 -10.93 -14.88
CA ALA A 106 7.68 -11.59 -14.67
C ALA A 106 7.80 -12.75 -13.65
N ALA A 107 8.87 -13.54 -13.73
CA ALA A 107 9.15 -14.61 -12.77
C ALA A 107 9.41 -14.04 -11.36
N GLN A 108 10.14 -12.93 -11.24
CA GLN A 108 10.38 -12.25 -9.97
C GLN A 108 9.07 -11.72 -9.35
N ILE A 109 8.20 -11.11 -10.14
CA ILE A 109 6.88 -10.66 -9.65
C ILE A 109 6.05 -11.85 -9.16
N LYS A 110 6.02 -12.95 -9.89
CA LYS A 110 5.31 -14.17 -9.47
C LYS A 110 5.84 -14.73 -8.15
N ASP A 111 7.15 -14.66 -7.95
CA ASP A 111 7.80 -15.09 -6.70
C ASP A 111 7.42 -14.16 -5.53
N LEU A 112 7.42 -12.83 -5.75
CA LEU A 112 6.95 -11.86 -4.75
C LEU A 112 5.48 -12.07 -4.37
N VAL A 113 4.60 -12.32 -5.34
CA VAL A 113 3.18 -12.63 -5.08
C VAL A 113 3.03 -13.87 -4.19
N LYS A 114 3.83 -14.92 -4.47
CA LYS A 114 3.83 -16.15 -3.66
C LYS A 114 4.33 -15.90 -2.24
N GLU A 115 5.43 -15.17 -2.09
CA GLU A 115 5.99 -14.85 -0.77
C GLU A 115 5.03 -13.96 0.04
N ALA A 116 4.40 -12.97 -0.59
CA ALA A 116 3.39 -12.12 0.03
C ALA A 116 2.22 -12.96 0.57
N ALA A 117 1.67 -13.86 -0.23
CA ALA A 117 0.58 -14.74 0.18
C ALA A 117 0.97 -15.64 1.36
N ALA A 118 2.21 -16.17 1.39
CA ALA A 118 2.73 -16.96 2.50
C ALA A 118 2.79 -16.19 3.81
N ASN A 119 3.04 -14.86 3.75
CA ASN A 119 3.10 -13.95 4.88
C ASN A 119 1.80 -13.18 5.15
N LYS A 120 0.68 -13.55 4.48
CA LYS A 120 -0.63 -12.89 4.60
C LYS A 120 -0.60 -11.41 4.22
N VAL A 121 0.28 -11.04 3.30
CA VAL A 121 0.40 -9.70 2.71
C VAL A 121 -0.24 -9.70 1.33
N ASP A 122 -1.08 -8.71 1.04
CA ASP A 122 -1.61 -8.46 -0.29
C ASP A 122 -0.54 -7.74 -1.12
N PHE A 123 -0.08 -8.41 -2.18
CA PHE A 123 0.80 -7.80 -3.17
C PHE A 123 -0.04 -6.95 -4.12
N VAL A 124 0.04 -5.63 -3.97
CA VAL A 124 -0.66 -4.67 -4.83
C VAL A 124 0.29 -4.25 -5.96
N TRP A 125 -0.05 -4.56 -7.19
CA TRP A 125 0.71 -4.09 -8.33
C TRP A 125 0.14 -2.76 -8.83
N ALA A 126 0.99 -1.72 -8.88
CA ALA A 126 0.60 -0.41 -9.38
C ALA A 126 1.03 -0.21 -10.84
N ILE A 127 0.23 0.55 -11.62
CA ILE A 127 0.60 1.10 -12.93
C ILE A 127 0.62 2.62 -12.85
N HIS A 128 1.58 3.25 -13.50
CA HIS A 128 1.70 4.72 -13.60
C HIS A 128 1.69 5.16 -15.07
N PRO A 129 0.53 5.24 -15.73
CA PRO A 129 0.43 5.54 -17.15
C PRO A 129 0.46 7.04 -17.47
N GLY A 130 0.33 7.90 -16.44
CA GLY A 130 0.00 9.32 -16.57
C GLY A 130 1.00 10.17 -17.35
N LEU A 131 2.26 9.74 -17.46
CA LEU A 131 3.30 10.48 -18.16
C LEU A 131 3.07 10.54 -19.67
N ASP A 132 2.46 9.51 -20.30
CA ASP A 132 2.35 9.39 -21.73
C ASP A 132 1.01 8.81 -22.24
N ILE A 133 0.04 8.67 -21.37
CA ILE A 133 -1.32 8.22 -21.71
C ILE A 133 -2.00 9.23 -22.65
N LYS A 134 -2.67 8.73 -23.69
CA LYS A 134 -3.33 9.56 -24.71
C LYS A 134 -4.86 9.56 -24.60
N TRP A 135 -5.40 8.89 -23.60
CA TRP A 135 -6.85 8.78 -23.35
C TRP A 135 -7.66 8.22 -24.52
N THR A 136 -7.03 7.43 -25.37
CA THR A 136 -7.69 6.71 -26.48
C THR A 136 -8.27 5.37 -25.99
N ASP A 137 -9.19 4.79 -26.73
CA ASP A 137 -9.68 3.44 -26.46
C ASP A 137 -8.55 2.41 -26.52
N GLU A 138 -7.53 2.62 -27.37
CA GLU A 138 -6.34 1.78 -27.43
C GLU A 138 -5.59 1.79 -26.09
N ASP A 139 -5.30 2.97 -25.53
CA ASP A 139 -4.60 3.07 -24.24
C ASP A 139 -5.46 2.52 -23.08
N ARG A 140 -6.76 2.75 -23.10
CA ARG A 140 -7.70 2.14 -22.16
C ARG A 140 -7.61 0.60 -22.19
N MET A 141 -7.61 0.01 -23.38
CA MET A 141 -7.46 -1.44 -23.55
C MET A 141 -6.05 -1.92 -23.18
N ASN A 142 -5.01 -1.13 -23.42
CA ASN A 142 -3.65 -1.47 -23.00
C ASN A 142 -3.53 -1.58 -21.47
N VAL A 143 -4.15 -0.69 -20.69
CA VAL A 143 -4.19 -0.80 -19.22
C VAL A 143 -4.96 -2.06 -18.80
N LEU A 144 -6.13 -2.31 -19.37
CA LEU A 144 -6.92 -3.50 -19.10
C LEU A 144 -6.15 -4.79 -19.38
N ASN A 145 -5.49 -4.87 -20.54
CA ASN A 145 -4.67 -6.02 -20.93
C ASN A 145 -3.49 -6.20 -19.98
N LYS A 146 -2.85 -5.10 -19.56
CA LYS A 146 -1.75 -5.17 -18.58
C LYS A 146 -2.22 -5.72 -17.24
N PHE A 147 -3.38 -5.31 -16.77
CA PHE A 147 -4.00 -5.89 -15.56
C PHE A 147 -4.26 -7.39 -15.74
N GLY A 148 -4.74 -7.81 -16.91
CA GLY A 148 -4.89 -9.22 -17.25
C GLY A 148 -3.60 -10.02 -17.16
N MET A 149 -2.51 -9.50 -17.74
CA MET A 149 -1.19 -10.10 -17.65
C MET A 149 -0.71 -10.25 -16.20
N MET A 150 -0.90 -9.23 -15.38
CA MET A 150 -0.52 -9.27 -13.97
C MET A 150 -1.39 -10.24 -13.17
N TYR A 151 -2.68 -10.31 -13.46
CA TYR A 151 -3.59 -11.30 -12.88
C TYR A 151 -3.14 -12.74 -13.16
N ASP A 152 -2.68 -13.01 -14.38
CA ASP A 152 -2.14 -14.32 -14.79
C ASP A 152 -0.84 -14.69 -14.06
N LEU A 153 -0.07 -13.68 -13.60
CA LEU A 153 1.07 -13.86 -12.70
C LEU A 153 0.68 -14.11 -11.24
N GLY A 154 -0.62 -14.03 -10.91
CA GLY A 154 -1.16 -14.27 -9.58
C GLY A 154 -1.51 -13.02 -8.79
N VAL A 155 -1.31 -11.81 -9.32
CA VAL A 155 -1.70 -10.55 -8.69
C VAL A 155 -3.22 -10.50 -8.50
N ARG A 156 -3.67 -10.04 -7.31
CA ARG A 156 -5.09 -9.91 -6.96
C ARG A 156 -5.45 -8.53 -6.41
N SER A 157 -4.48 -7.64 -6.30
CA SER A 157 -4.70 -6.26 -5.86
C SER A 157 -3.97 -5.31 -6.80
N PHE A 158 -4.64 -4.23 -7.18
CA PHE A 158 -4.18 -3.34 -8.24
C PHE A 158 -4.28 -1.87 -7.82
N ALA A 159 -3.34 -1.06 -8.31
CA ALA A 159 -3.38 0.39 -8.15
C ALA A 159 -3.08 1.10 -9.48
N VAL A 160 -3.59 2.33 -9.62
CA VAL A 160 -3.26 3.24 -10.71
C VAL A 160 -2.74 4.54 -10.12
N PHE A 161 -1.53 4.92 -10.50
CA PHE A 161 -0.86 6.12 -9.99
C PHE A 161 -0.86 7.24 -11.01
N PHE A 162 -1.15 8.45 -10.55
CA PHE A 162 -1.13 9.69 -11.30
C PHE A 162 -0.37 10.80 -10.54
N ASP A 163 0.46 10.41 -9.57
CA ASP A 163 1.31 11.32 -8.83
C ASP A 163 2.43 11.91 -9.72
N ASP A 164 2.89 13.10 -9.38
CA ASP A 164 4.03 13.80 -9.99
C ASP A 164 3.93 14.00 -11.50
N ILE A 165 2.72 14.20 -12.02
CA ILE A 165 2.46 14.48 -13.44
C ILE A 165 1.77 15.83 -13.61
N SER A 166 1.71 16.30 -14.86
CA SER A 166 1.03 17.52 -15.27
C SER A 166 0.38 17.39 -16.65
N GLY A 167 -0.32 18.42 -17.09
CA GLY A 167 -0.92 18.48 -18.42
C GLY A 167 -2.12 17.54 -18.58
N GLU A 168 -2.22 16.88 -19.75
CA GLU A 168 -3.37 16.05 -20.10
C GLU A 168 -3.53 14.80 -19.20
N GLY A 169 -2.42 14.24 -18.70
CA GLY A 169 -2.44 13.11 -17.78
C GLY A 169 -3.05 13.43 -16.42
N ALA A 170 -3.06 14.70 -16.02
CA ALA A 170 -3.48 15.19 -14.70
C ALA A 170 -4.96 15.57 -14.60
N LYS A 171 -5.80 15.28 -15.59
CA LYS A 171 -7.21 15.66 -15.61
C LYS A 171 -8.08 14.67 -14.82
N ALA A 172 -8.77 15.18 -13.79
CA ALA A 172 -9.59 14.37 -12.89
C ALA A 172 -10.68 13.57 -13.59
N ASP A 173 -11.38 14.19 -14.56
CA ASP A 173 -12.45 13.56 -15.34
C ASP A 173 -11.92 12.37 -16.18
N LYS A 174 -10.76 12.53 -16.80
CA LYS A 174 -10.11 11.48 -17.58
C LYS A 174 -9.60 10.32 -16.71
N GLN A 175 -9.03 10.66 -15.58
CA GLN A 175 -8.58 9.67 -14.61
C GLN A 175 -9.77 8.87 -14.05
N ALA A 176 -10.85 9.56 -13.64
CA ALA A 176 -12.06 8.91 -13.14
C ALA A 176 -12.70 7.99 -14.21
N ASP A 177 -12.76 8.44 -15.46
CA ASP A 177 -13.33 7.65 -16.56
C ASP A 177 -12.55 6.33 -16.79
N LEU A 178 -11.21 6.40 -16.80
CA LEU A 178 -10.36 5.20 -16.91
C LEU A 178 -10.55 4.27 -15.71
N LEU A 179 -10.55 4.82 -14.48
CA LEU A 179 -10.66 4.03 -13.27
C LEU A 179 -12.04 3.34 -13.15
N ASN A 180 -13.10 4.04 -13.46
CA ASN A 180 -14.45 3.48 -13.50
C ASN A 180 -14.58 2.38 -14.56
N PHE A 181 -13.93 2.54 -15.72
CA PHE A 181 -13.83 1.51 -16.73
C PHE A 181 -13.12 0.26 -16.20
N LEU A 182 -11.97 0.42 -15.53
CA LEU A 182 -11.21 -0.69 -14.94
C LEU A 182 -11.99 -1.37 -13.81
N GLN A 183 -12.67 -0.59 -12.97
CA GLN A 183 -13.54 -1.11 -11.92
C GLN A 183 -14.59 -2.06 -12.52
N LYS A 184 -15.32 -1.59 -13.52
CA LYS A 184 -16.41 -2.34 -14.16
C LYS A 184 -15.93 -3.51 -15.02
N GLU A 185 -14.89 -3.30 -15.83
CA GLU A 185 -14.48 -4.29 -16.84
C GLU A 185 -13.46 -5.30 -16.31
N PHE A 186 -12.80 -5.01 -15.18
CA PHE A 186 -11.79 -5.88 -14.60
C PHE A 186 -12.08 -6.26 -13.14
N ILE A 187 -12.15 -5.29 -12.23
CA ILE A 187 -12.23 -5.57 -10.80
C ILE A 187 -13.49 -6.38 -10.46
N GLU A 188 -14.65 -5.97 -10.97
CA GLU A 188 -15.93 -6.64 -10.72
C GLU A 188 -16.09 -7.99 -11.43
N LYS A 189 -15.30 -8.22 -12.49
CA LYS A 189 -15.40 -9.44 -13.32
C LYS A 189 -14.38 -10.52 -12.95
N LYS A 190 -13.32 -10.18 -12.23
CA LYS A 190 -12.25 -11.12 -11.90
C LYS A 190 -12.38 -11.62 -10.47
N GLU A 191 -12.32 -12.92 -10.31
CA GLU A 191 -12.43 -13.58 -9.01
C GLU A 191 -11.24 -13.22 -8.09
N GLY A 192 -11.56 -12.92 -6.83
CA GLY A 192 -10.57 -12.70 -5.78
C GLY A 192 -9.81 -11.39 -5.89
N VAL A 193 -10.23 -10.45 -6.76
CA VAL A 193 -9.58 -9.14 -6.90
C VAL A 193 -10.10 -8.18 -5.83
N SER A 194 -9.17 -7.52 -5.14
CA SER A 194 -9.45 -6.50 -4.13
C SER A 194 -9.92 -5.18 -4.77
N PRO A 195 -10.55 -4.28 -4.01
CA PRO A 195 -10.91 -2.95 -4.50
C PRO A 195 -9.70 -2.21 -5.09
N LEU A 196 -9.94 -1.46 -6.18
CA LEU A 196 -8.92 -0.69 -6.87
C LEU A 196 -8.44 0.47 -5.99
N ILE A 197 -7.14 0.76 -6.06
CA ILE A 197 -6.51 1.91 -5.37
C ILE A 197 -6.05 2.91 -6.43
N MET A 198 -6.23 4.20 -6.21
CA MET A 198 -5.63 5.24 -7.05
C MET A 198 -4.80 6.22 -6.22
N CYS A 199 -3.67 6.68 -6.77
CA CYS A 199 -2.99 7.87 -6.29
C CYS A 199 -3.36 9.04 -7.20
N PRO A 200 -4.04 10.09 -6.71
CA PRO A 200 -4.43 11.23 -7.52
C PRO A 200 -3.25 12.16 -7.81
N THR A 201 -3.37 13.01 -8.82
CA THR A 201 -2.35 14.02 -9.11
C THR A 201 -2.27 15.07 -8.01
N GLU A 202 -3.41 15.56 -7.52
CA GLU A 202 -3.47 16.45 -6.35
C GLU A 202 -3.58 15.63 -5.06
N TYR A 203 -2.51 14.96 -4.66
CA TYR A 203 -2.48 14.01 -3.55
C TYR A 203 -2.19 14.63 -2.18
N ASN A 204 -2.12 15.96 -2.07
CA ASN A 204 -1.97 16.68 -0.79
C ASN A 204 -2.69 18.03 -0.82
N ARG A 205 -2.98 18.58 0.37
CA ARG A 205 -3.76 19.83 0.50
C ARG A 205 -3.05 21.05 -0.08
N ALA A 206 -1.73 21.13 0.02
CA ALA A 206 -0.98 22.26 -0.51
C ALA A 206 -1.09 22.40 -2.04
N TRP A 207 -1.31 21.29 -2.73
CA TRP A 207 -1.47 21.24 -4.19
C TRP A 207 -2.93 21.20 -4.64
N ALA A 208 -3.87 20.92 -3.74
CA ALA A 208 -5.30 20.83 -4.03
C ALA A 208 -5.93 22.24 -4.16
N GLY A 209 -5.51 22.96 -5.18
CA GLY A 209 -5.96 24.35 -5.44
C GLY A 209 -7.13 24.48 -6.42
N SER A 210 -7.55 23.36 -7.05
CA SER A 210 -8.62 23.31 -8.04
C SER A 210 -9.85 22.54 -7.50
N ASP A 211 -10.81 22.22 -8.36
CA ASP A 211 -11.94 21.34 -8.07
C ASP A 211 -11.63 19.86 -8.33
N TYR A 212 -10.37 19.53 -8.57
CA TYR A 212 -9.90 18.19 -8.95
C TYR A 212 -10.39 17.09 -7.99
N LEU A 213 -10.19 17.26 -6.68
CA LEU A 213 -10.64 16.29 -5.67
C LEU A 213 -12.17 16.20 -5.60
N ASP A 214 -12.88 17.32 -5.76
CA ASP A 214 -14.35 17.35 -5.79
C ASP A 214 -14.91 16.67 -7.05
N VAL A 215 -14.20 16.77 -8.18
CA VAL A 215 -14.53 16.01 -9.40
C VAL A 215 -14.37 14.52 -9.15
N LEU A 216 -13.25 14.07 -8.59
CA LEU A 216 -13.06 12.66 -8.21
C LEU A 216 -14.17 12.18 -7.27
N GLY A 217 -14.49 12.96 -6.24
CA GLY A 217 -15.53 12.60 -5.27
C GLY A 217 -16.90 12.36 -5.89
N ARG A 218 -17.26 13.18 -6.91
CA ARG A 218 -18.57 13.07 -7.60
C ARG A 218 -18.63 12.00 -8.68
N THR A 219 -17.49 11.68 -9.32
CA THR A 219 -17.49 10.87 -10.56
C THR A 219 -16.86 9.51 -10.43
N LEU A 220 -15.96 9.33 -9.45
CA LEU A 220 -15.25 8.08 -9.26
C LEU A 220 -16.15 7.06 -8.53
N ASP A 221 -16.12 5.81 -8.97
CA ASP A 221 -16.84 4.72 -8.32
C ASP A 221 -16.49 4.66 -6.82
N PRO A 222 -17.48 4.58 -5.92
CA PRO A 222 -17.27 4.63 -4.47
C PRO A 222 -16.43 3.46 -3.91
N ALA A 223 -16.31 2.35 -4.64
CA ALA A 223 -15.47 1.22 -4.23
C ALA A 223 -13.97 1.48 -4.42
N ILE A 224 -13.58 2.50 -5.20
CA ILE A 224 -12.18 2.80 -5.48
C ILE A 224 -11.57 3.62 -4.34
N HIS A 225 -10.47 3.15 -3.78
CA HIS A 225 -9.73 3.87 -2.76
C HIS A 225 -8.90 5.01 -3.37
N VAL A 226 -8.86 6.16 -2.68
CA VAL A 226 -8.11 7.35 -3.13
C VAL A 226 -7.01 7.67 -2.13
N MET A 227 -5.77 7.70 -2.60
CA MET A 227 -4.59 7.96 -1.76
C MET A 227 -4.43 9.43 -1.43
N TRP A 228 -3.78 9.69 -0.28
CA TRP A 228 -3.57 11.04 0.26
C TRP A 228 -2.35 11.09 1.16
N THR A 229 -1.49 12.10 1.03
CA THR A 229 -0.27 12.23 1.84
C THR A 229 -0.40 13.18 3.03
N GLY A 230 -1.51 13.91 3.17
CA GLY A 230 -1.72 14.88 4.23
C GLY A 230 -1.80 16.32 3.73
N ASN A 231 -1.54 17.29 4.62
CA ASN A 231 -1.61 18.71 4.23
C ASN A 231 -0.46 19.16 3.32
N SER A 232 0.61 18.38 3.22
CA SER A 232 1.68 18.54 2.22
C SER A 232 2.23 17.17 1.83
N VAL A 233 3.27 17.11 0.97
CA VAL A 233 3.93 15.87 0.54
C VAL A 233 4.45 15.08 1.74
N ILE A 234 5.07 15.74 2.69
CA ILE A 234 5.53 15.18 3.98
C ILE A 234 4.79 15.95 5.07
N HIS A 235 3.95 15.28 5.82
CA HIS A 235 3.13 15.92 6.85
C HIS A 235 2.67 14.93 7.91
N ASP A 236 2.28 15.46 9.08
CA ASP A 236 1.58 14.72 10.11
C ASP A 236 0.21 14.27 9.60
N ILE A 237 -0.24 13.11 10.05
CA ILE A 237 -1.56 12.57 9.75
C ILE A 237 -2.49 12.92 10.90
N THR A 238 -3.38 13.87 10.67
CA THR A 238 -4.32 14.39 11.68
C THR A 238 -5.77 14.10 11.30
N LEU A 239 -6.65 13.99 12.29
CA LEU A 239 -8.08 13.80 12.05
C LEU A 239 -8.64 14.96 11.18
N GLU A 240 -8.29 16.22 11.49
CA GLU A 240 -8.74 17.39 10.69
C GLU A 240 -8.33 17.25 9.22
N GLY A 241 -7.08 16.85 8.95
CA GLY A 241 -6.59 16.65 7.59
C GLY A 241 -7.34 15.54 6.84
N GLN A 242 -7.67 14.45 7.54
CA GLN A 242 -8.47 13.36 6.96
C GLN A 242 -9.91 13.80 6.68
N GLU A 243 -10.56 14.46 7.61
CA GLU A 243 -11.92 14.98 7.42
C GLU A 243 -11.99 15.99 6.26
N TRP A 244 -10.95 16.82 6.10
CA TRP A 244 -10.87 17.80 5.03
C TRP A 244 -10.86 17.14 3.64
N VAL A 245 -10.05 16.10 3.43
CA VAL A 245 -9.97 15.39 2.15
C VAL A 245 -11.17 14.47 1.94
N ASN A 246 -11.61 13.75 2.97
CA ASN A 246 -12.75 12.81 2.90
C ASN A 246 -14.03 13.50 2.43
N LYS A 247 -14.26 14.76 2.89
CA LYS A 247 -15.39 15.56 2.43
C LYS A 247 -15.36 15.82 0.93
N ARG A 248 -14.17 16.01 0.34
CA ARG A 248 -13.99 16.27 -1.09
C ARG A 248 -14.11 15.02 -1.93
N ILE A 249 -13.38 13.99 -1.57
CA ILE A 249 -13.38 12.70 -2.30
C ILE A 249 -14.59 11.83 -1.98
N GLN A 250 -15.46 12.23 -1.01
CA GLN A 250 -16.70 11.57 -0.57
C GLN A 250 -16.50 10.10 -0.12
N ARG A 251 -15.33 9.84 0.48
CA ARG A 251 -14.97 8.51 1.04
C ARG A 251 -13.81 8.65 2.02
N PRO A 252 -13.55 7.65 2.90
CA PRO A 252 -12.32 7.61 3.68
C PRO A 252 -11.10 7.55 2.76
N SER A 253 -10.11 8.42 3.02
CA SER A 253 -8.86 8.44 2.27
C SER A 253 -8.00 7.21 2.56
N TYR A 254 -7.19 6.84 1.58
CA TYR A 254 -6.15 5.82 1.73
C TYR A 254 -4.81 6.55 1.94
N VAL A 255 -4.24 6.52 3.14
CA VAL A 255 -3.06 7.30 3.46
C VAL A 255 -1.80 6.71 2.82
N TRP A 256 -1.07 7.53 2.07
CA TRP A 256 0.32 7.33 1.67
C TRP A 256 1.19 8.24 2.54
N TRP A 257 1.77 7.71 3.59
CA TRP A 257 2.58 8.51 4.50
C TRP A 257 4.04 8.54 4.09
N ASN A 258 4.57 9.73 3.78
CA ASN A 258 5.94 9.92 3.35
C ASN A 258 6.93 9.94 4.53
N PHE A 259 7.01 8.82 5.22
CA PHE A 259 7.98 8.47 6.27
C PHE A 259 8.13 6.94 6.31
N PRO A 260 9.35 6.39 6.44
CA PRO A 260 10.65 7.06 6.59
C PRO A 260 11.37 7.40 5.27
N VAL A 261 10.67 7.60 4.16
CA VAL A 261 11.30 7.97 2.89
C VAL A 261 12.33 9.10 3.08
N SER A 262 13.51 8.95 2.50
CA SER A 262 14.62 9.89 2.60
C SER A 262 15.21 10.30 1.26
N ASP A 263 14.44 10.16 0.17
CA ASP A 263 14.89 10.49 -1.19
C ASP A 263 15.19 11.99 -1.39
N TYR A 264 14.63 12.84 -0.55
CA TYR A 264 14.92 14.29 -0.47
C TYR A 264 16.09 14.64 0.45
N CYS A 265 16.62 13.67 1.23
CA CYS A 265 17.74 13.83 2.16
C CYS A 265 18.57 12.53 2.25
N ARG A 266 19.10 12.08 1.10
CA ARG A 266 19.71 10.76 0.91
C ARG A 266 20.95 10.45 1.76
N ASP A 267 21.56 11.46 2.37
CA ASP A 267 22.65 11.36 3.33
C ASP A 267 22.19 11.05 4.77
N HIS A 268 20.86 10.91 4.98
CA HIS A 268 20.26 10.60 6.27
C HIS A 268 19.52 9.25 6.25
N LEU A 269 19.60 8.56 7.40
CA LEU A 269 18.74 7.40 7.69
C LEU A 269 17.69 7.82 8.72
N LEU A 270 16.43 7.81 8.28
CA LEU A 270 15.28 8.16 9.13
C LEU A 270 14.82 6.94 9.92
N MET A 271 15.55 6.62 10.98
CA MET A 271 15.34 5.44 11.84
C MET A 271 14.67 5.77 13.18
N GLY A 272 14.08 6.95 13.29
CA GLY A 272 13.36 7.36 14.49
C GLY A 272 12.01 6.65 14.64
N PRO A 273 11.35 6.81 15.80
CA PRO A 273 10.00 6.33 16.00
C PRO A 273 9.03 7.06 15.06
N SER A 274 7.90 6.45 14.75
CA SER A 274 6.79 7.13 14.09
C SER A 274 6.25 8.24 15.01
N TYR A 275 6.07 9.45 14.47
CA TYR A 275 5.51 10.60 15.17
C TYR A 275 4.60 11.38 14.20
N GLY A 276 3.77 12.27 14.74
CA GLY A 276 2.85 13.04 13.92
C GLY A 276 1.66 12.20 13.39
N LEU A 277 1.37 11.08 14.03
CA LEU A 277 0.24 10.21 13.74
C LEU A 277 -0.83 10.36 14.83
N ASP A 278 -1.96 10.97 14.49
CA ASP A 278 -3.09 11.13 15.41
C ASP A 278 -3.85 9.80 15.55
N PRO A 279 -3.93 9.19 16.74
CA PRO A 279 -4.68 7.94 16.95
C PRO A 279 -6.16 8.04 16.54
N ASN A 280 -6.74 9.22 16.63
CA ASN A 280 -8.14 9.43 16.25
C ASN A 280 -8.35 9.45 14.74
N ALA A 281 -7.28 9.62 13.94
CA ALA A 281 -7.36 9.63 12.49
C ALA A 281 -7.59 8.24 11.88
N ALA A 282 -7.25 7.16 12.61
CA ALA A 282 -7.38 5.78 12.11
C ALA A 282 -8.80 5.45 11.62
N HIS A 283 -9.83 5.95 12.31
CA HIS A 283 -11.23 5.72 11.93
C HIS A 283 -11.68 6.50 10.68
N ALA A 284 -10.91 7.50 10.27
CA ALA A 284 -11.23 8.36 9.12
C ALA A 284 -10.50 7.94 7.84
N MET A 285 -9.75 6.83 7.85
CA MET A 285 -9.00 6.33 6.70
C MET A 285 -9.41 4.91 6.31
N SER A 286 -9.34 4.60 5.03
CA SER A 286 -9.60 3.25 4.51
C SER A 286 -8.35 2.36 4.48
N GLY A 287 -7.17 2.96 4.51
CA GLY A 287 -5.87 2.28 4.52
C GLY A 287 -4.75 3.23 4.91
N PHE A 288 -3.63 2.65 5.33
CA PHE A 288 -2.42 3.37 5.73
C PHE A 288 -1.18 2.64 5.25
N VAL A 289 -0.42 3.24 4.34
CA VAL A 289 0.86 2.71 3.86
C VAL A 289 1.96 3.77 4.02
N ALA A 290 3.08 3.34 4.55
CA ALA A 290 4.28 4.17 4.67
C ALA A 290 5.14 4.06 3.40
N ASN A 291 5.72 5.16 2.95
CA ASN A 291 6.75 5.17 1.91
C ASN A 291 8.12 5.03 2.57
N PRO A 292 8.86 3.92 2.35
CA PRO A 292 10.10 3.64 3.05
C PRO A 292 11.32 4.33 2.42
N MET A 293 12.49 4.18 3.04
CA MET A 293 13.77 4.57 2.45
C MET A 293 14.20 3.58 1.36
N GLU A 294 15.06 4.02 0.44
CA GLU A 294 15.78 3.12 -0.47
C GLU A 294 16.66 2.07 0.26
N ARG A 295 16.95 2.28 1.53
CA ARG A 295 17.66 1.36 2.42
C ARG A 295 16.68 0.43 3.13
N ALA A 296 16.36 -0.70 2.52
CA ALA A 296 15.32 -1.63 2.96
C ALA A 296 15.46 -2.05 4.42
N GLU A 297 16.63 -2.53 4.83
CA GLU A 297 16.87 -2.99 6.21
C GLU A 297 16.75 -1.87 7.24
N ALA A 298 17.28 -0.68 6.95
CA ALA A 298 17.18 0.47 7.85
C ALA A 298 15.72 0.94 8.01
N SER A 299 14.91 0.80 6.97
CA SER A 299 13.49 1.16 7.00
C SER A 299 12.69 0.36 8.04
N LYS A 300 13.08 -0.90 8.32
CA LYS A 300 12.36 -1.77 9.27
C LYS A 300 12.25 -1.16 10.67
N VAL A 301 13.22 -0.34 11.08
CA VAL A 301 13.20 0.32 12.40
C VAL A 301 12.00 1.26 12.53
N ALA A 302 11.82 2.16 11.55
CA ALA A 302 10.68 3.08 11.53
C ALA A 302 9.37 2.36 11.22
N LEU A 303 9.39 1.36 10.31
CA LEU A 303 8.20 0.59 9.92
C LEU A 303 7.62 -0.24 11.06
N TYR A 304 8.43 -0.59 12.07
CA TYR A 304 7.90 -1.19 13.30
C TYR A 304 6.90 -0.26 13.98
N GLY A 305 7.21 1.03 14.12
CA GLY A 305 6.30 2.02 14.70
C GLY A 305 5.07 2.27 13.82
N VAL A 306 5.17 2.11 12.51
CA VAL A 306 4.03 2.16 11.57
C VAL A 306 3.07 0.99 11.84
N ALA A 307 3.62 -0.21 12.05
CA ALA A 307 2.81 -1.39 12.37
C ALA A 307 2.13 -1.28 13.74
N ASP A 308 2.76 -0.61 14.69
CA ASP A 308 2.20 -0.37 16.04
C ASP A 308 1.04 0.67 16.00
N TYR A 309 1.10 1.63 15.08
CA TYR A 309 0.04 2.63 14.91
C TYR A 309 -1.21 2.05 14.22
N ALA A 310 -1.05 1.20 13.21
CA ALA A 310 -2.11 0.78 12.28
C ALA A 310 -2.75 -0.56 12.69
#